data_135afadae9fe72de0ceebbda0998876c
#
_entry.id   135afadae9fe72de0ceebbda0998876c
#
_cell.length_a   1.000
_cell.length_b   1.000
_cell.length_c   1.000
_cell.angle_alpha   90.00
_cell.angle_beta   90.00
_cell.angle_gamma   90.00
#
_symmetry.space_group_name_H-M   'P 1'
#
loop_
_entity.id
_entity.type
_entity.pdbx_description
1 polymer ?
#
loop_
_entity_poly.entity_id
_entity_poly.type
_entity_poly.pdbx_seq_one_letter_code
_entity_poly.pdbx_strand_id
1 'polypeptide(L)'
;NLWLSKVDPELKEEILLPALLQETGKFILADLLSQEGKCETFKTKVAAGSSIEEAERELLETTTSEITAKIFRHWKLSENLINMIEHVDNVSKADDEYKKKTQILDVIKTAAYVKEPLSDENVEKALKKASIYGFDTKVLKTAITTLQDRLLDEK
;
A
#
# COMPACT_ATOMS: atom_id res chain seq x y z
N ASN A 1 -9.20 7.81 5.94
CA ASN A 1 -10.01 8.84 6.60
C ASN A 1 -10.27 8.53 8.09
N LEU A 2 -10.97 7.45 8.44
CA LEU A 2 -11.40 7.13 9.82
C LEU A 2 -10.25 7.10 10.84
N TRP A 3 -9.11 6.55 10.47
CA TRP A 3 -7.93 6.49 11.32
C TRP A 3 -7.27 7.87 11.49
N LEU A 4 -6.86 8.49 10.39
CA LEU A 4 -6.08 9.74 10.42
C LEU A 4 -6.88 10.95 10.92
N SER A 5 -8.20 10.98 10.71
CA SER A 5 -9.06 12.04 11.29
C SER A 5 -8.97 12.15 12.81
N LYS A 6 -8.59 11.05 13.50
CA LYS A 6 -8.46 11.00 14.97
C LYS A 6 -7.03 11.20 15.46
N VAL A 7 -6.04 10.99 14.59
CA VAL A 7 -4.62 11.03 14.95
C VAL A 7 -3.95 12.31 14.49
N ASP A 8 -4.20 12.68 13.22
CA ASP A 8 -3.55 13.82 12.58
C ASP A 8 -4.39 14.29 11.38
N PRO A 9 -5.30 15.26 11.58
CA PRO A 9 -6.18 15.74 10.51
C PRO A 9 -5.45 16.40 9.34
N GLU A 10 -4.27 17.02 9.55
CA GLU A 10 -3.48 17.64 8.48
C GLU A 10 -2.85 16.55 7.60
N LEU A 11 -2.26 15.55 8.19
CA LEU A 11 -1.73 14.38 7.49
C LEU A 11 -2.80 13.61 6.70
N LYS A 12 -4.05 13.62 7.16
CA LYS A 12 -5.17 12.98 6.47
C LYS A 12 -5.32 13.50 5.04
N GLU A 13 -5.29 14.81 4.85
CA GLU A 13 -5.47 15.44 3.53
C GLU A 13 -4.28 15.09 2.59
N GLU A 14 -3.07 15.04 3.12
CA GLU A 14 -1.88 14.68 2.34
C GLU A 14 -1.84 13.19 1.95
N ILE A 15 -2.37 12.30 2.80
CA ILE A 15 -2.32 10.84 2.60
C ILE A 15 -3.45 10.32 1.72
N LEU A 16 -4.58 11.01 1.63
CA LEU A 16 -5.75 10.50 0.93
C LEU A 16 -5.46 10.17 -0.53
N LEU A 17 -4.87 11.09 -1.26
CA LEU A 17 -4.58 10.90 -2.69
C LEU A 17 -3.48 9.84 -2.91
N PRO A 18 -2.34 9.85 -2.20
CA PRO A 18 -1.37 8.76 -2.28
C PRO A 18 -1.97 7.39 -2.00
N ALA A 19 -2.82 7.26 -0.97
CA ALA A 19 -3.45 5.99 -0.61
C ALA A 19 -4.37 5.45 -1.71
N LEU A 20 -5.05 6.32 -2.45
CA LEU A 20 -5.90 5.92 -3.58
C LEU A 20 -5.09 5.54 -4.82
N LEU A 21 -3.96 6.21 -5.06
CA LEU A 21 -3.22 6.09 -6.32
C LEU A 21 -2.01 5.16 -6.25
N GLN A 22 -1.59 4.70 -5.07
CA GLN A 22 -0.37 3.90 -4.89
C GLN A 22 -0.34 2.59 -5.69
N GLU A 23 -1.50 2.07 -6.09
CA GLU A 23 -1.64 0.82 -6.85
C GLU A 23 -1.77 1.04 -8.37
N THR A 24 -1.65 2.28 -8.86
CA THR A 24 -1.82 2.61 -10.29
C THR A 24 -0.87 1.82 -11.20
N GLY A 25 0.36 1.57 -10.75
CA GLY A 25 1.37 0.81 -11.50
C GLY A 25 0.99 -0.65 -11.78
N LYS A 26 0.02 -1.22 -11.05
CA LYS A 26 -0.42 -2.62 -11.26
C LYS A 26 -0.91 -2.88 -12.68
N PHE A 27 -1.56 -1.91 -13.30
CA PHE A 27 -2.04 -2.07 -14.68
C PHE A 27 -0.88 -2.26 -15.66
N ILE A 28 0.20 -1.50 -15.48
CA ILE A 28 1.40 -1.62 -16.32
C ILE A 28 2.13 -2.93 -16.04
N LEU A 29 2.27 -3.32 -14.77
CA LEU A 29 2.94 -4.59 -14.43
C LEU A 29 2.16 -5.80 -14.91
N ALA A 30 0.83 -5.76 -14.87
CA ALA A 30 -0.01 -6.83 -15.41
C ALA A 30 0.19 -6.99 -16.93
N ASP A 31 0.29 -5.88 -17.67
CA ASP A 31 0.57 -5.89 -19.10
C ASP A 31 1.97 -6.44 -19.37
N LEU A 32 2.99 -6.01 -18.65
CA LEU A 32 4.37 -6.53 -18.78
C LEU A 32 4.44 -8.03 -18.51
N LEU A 33 3.81 -8.52 -17.44
CA LEU A 33 3.74 -9.96 -17.12
C LEU A 33 3.11 -10.74 -18.27
N SER A 34 2.07 -10.17 -18.90
CA SER A 34 1.39 -10.79 -20.04
C SER A 34 2.30 -10.83 -21.27
N GLN A 35 2.94 -9.71 -21.62
CA GLN A 35 3.84 -9.61 -22.76
C GLN A 35 5.06 -10.53 -22.64
N GLU A 36 5.59 -10.69 -21.42
CA GLU A 36 6.72 -11.58 -21.16
C GLU A 36 6.34 -13.06 -20.91
N GLY A 37 5.05 -13.39 -20.98
CA GLY A 37 4.57 -14.75 -20.73
C GLY A 37 4.75 -15.24 -19.29
N LYS A 38 4.86 -14.33 -18.33
CA LYS A 38 5.17 -14.62 -16.92
C LYS A 38 3.94 -14.72 -16.01
N CYS A 39 2.71 -14.56 -16.55
CA CYS A 39 1.48 -14.54 -15.74
C CYS A 39 1.28 -15.79 -14.88
N GLU A 40 1.49 -16.98 -15.45
CA GLU A 40 1.31 -18.24 -14.70
C GLU A 40 2.39 -18.43 -13.63
N THR A 41 3.63 -18.05 -13.91
CA THR A 41 4.72 -18.07 -12.94
C THR A 41 4.42 -17.12 -11.78
N PHE A 42 3.93 -15.92 -12.08
CA PHE A 42 3.51 -14.93 -11.06
C PHE A 42 2.41 -15.49 -10.16
N LYS A 43 1.33 -16.03 -10.74
CA LYS A 43 0.23 -16.65 -10.00
C LYS A 43 0.71 -17.79 -9.09
N THR A 44 1.58 -18.65 -9.62
CA THR A 44 2.14 -19.79 -8.86
C THR A 44 2.94 -19.30 -7.66
N LYS A 45 3.79 -18.29 -7.81
CA LYS A 45 4.57 -17.71 -6.70
C LYS A 45 3.67 -17.12 -5.61
N VAL A 46 2.67 -16.33 -5.99
CA VAL A 46 1.72 -15.73 -5.06
C VAL A 46 0.88 -16.82 -4.35
N ALA A 47 0.48 -17.87 -5.06
CA ALA A 47 -0.22 -19.01 -4.47
C ALA A 47 0.67 -19.82 -3.50
N ALA A 48 1.99 -19.87 -3.75
CA ALA A 48 2.96 -20.51 -2.87
C ALA A 48 3.34 -19.69 -1.63
N GLY A 49 2.79 -18.47 -1.48
CA GLY A 49 2.95 -17.62 -0.30
C GLY A 49 3.87 -16.41 -0.46
N SER A 50 4.46 -16.18 -1.65
CA SER A 50 5.16 -14.91 -1.92
C SER A 50 4.19 -13.72 -1.87
N SER A 51 4.63 -12.59 -1.35
CA SER A 51 3.87 -11.36 -1.53
C SER A 51 3.83 -10.96 -3.01
N ILE A 52 2.87 -10.11 -3.38
CA ILE A 52 2.78 -9.59 -4.75
C ILE A 52 4.06 -8.82 -5.09
N GLU A 53 4.54 -7.99 -4.19
CA GLU A 53 5.74 -7.16 -4.35
C GLU A 53 7.02 -7.99 -4.52
N GLU A 54 7.15 -9.10 -3.78
CA GLU A 54 8.26 -10.04 -3.94
C GLU A 54 8.21 -10.73 -5.30
N ALA A 55 7.04 -11.18 -5.73
CA ALA A 55 6.86 -11.81 -7.05
C ALA A 55 7.11 -10.82 -8.20
N GLU A 56 6.63 -9.58 -8.08
CA GLU A 56 6.92 -8.49 -9.02
C GLU A 56 8.43 -8.24 -9.12
N ARG A 57 9.10 -8.07 -7.99
CA ARG A 57 10.55 -7.81 -7.92
C ARG A 57 11.34 -8.91 -8.56
N GLU A 58 11.01 -10.16 -8.28
CA GLU A 58 11.75 -11.32 -8.80
C GLU A 58 11.55 -11.53 -10.29
N LEU A 59 10.34 -11.29 -10.81
CA LEU A 59 10.02 -11.53 -12.21
C LEU A 59 10.30 -10.35 -13.14
N LEU A 60 10.12 -9.11 -12.64
CA LEU A 60 10.16 -7.89 -13.43
C LEU A 60 11.25 -6.89 -12.99
N GLU A 61 12.02 -7.22 -11.94
CA GLU A 61 13.05 -6.36 -11.34
C GLU A 61 12.53 -5.00 -10.84
N THR A 62 11.22 -4.86 -10.71
CA THR A 62 10.55 -3.65 -10.24
C THR A 62 9.29 -4.00 -9.44
N THR A 63 8.63 -3.01 -8.83
CA THR A 63 7.37 -3.18 -8.10
C THR A 63 6.31 -2.21 -8.57
N THR A 64 5.04 -2.50 -8.20
CA THR A 64 3.91 -1.58 -8.43
C THR A 64 4.22 -0.16 -7.95
N SER A 65 4.79 0.00 -6.76
CA SER A 65 5.08 1.31 -6.17
C SER A 65 6.13 2.08 -6.97
N GLU A 66 7.20 1.41 -7.40
CA GLU A 66 8.24 2.03 -8.23
C GLU A 66 7.72 2.44 -9.62
N ILE A 67 6.89 1.60 -10.24
CA ILE A 67 6.27 1.96 -11.53
C ILE A 67 5.29 3.11 -11.35
N THR A 68 4.47 3.10 -10.29
CA THR A 68 3.57 4.22 -9.97
C THR A 68 4.35 5.54 -9.83
N ALA A 69 5.46 5.52 -9.09
CA ALA A 69 6.31 6.69 -8.92
C ALA A 69 6.90 7.18 -10.27
N LYS A 70 7.36 6.26 -11.13
CA LYS A 70 7.86 6.60 -12.47
C LYS A 70 6.77 7.23 -13.35
N ILE A 71 5.56 6.70 -13.34
CA ILE A 71 4.42 7.27 -14.06
C ILE A 71 4.14 8.70 -13.57
N PHE A 72 4.12 8.91 -12.27
CA PHE A 72 3.81 10.20 -11.68
C PHE A 72 4.91 11.24 -11.93
N ARG A 73 6.18 10.84 -11.96
CA ARG A 73 7.28 11.71 -12.44
C ARG A 73 7.08 12.11 -13.89
N HIS A 74 6.72 11.16 -14.75
CA HIS A 74 6.46 11.45 -16.16
C HIS A 74 5.30 12.45 -16.33
N TRP A 75 4.25 12.33 -15.50
CA TRP A 75 3.12 13.26 -15.49
C TRP A 75 3.40 14.56 -14.74
N LYS A 76 4.60 14.74 -14.20
CA LYS A 76 5.02 15.92 -13.43
C LYS A 76 4.12 16.22 -12.22
N LEU A 77 3.67 15.17 -11.54
CA LEU A 77 2.96 15.31 -10.26
C LEU A 77 3.92 15.78 -9.16
N SER A 78 3.36 16.14 -7.99
CA SER A 78 4.17 16.67 -6.90
C SER A 78 5.18 15.65 -6.37
N GLU A 79 6.38 16.10 -6.06
CA GLU A 79 7.44 15.26 -5.47
C GLU A 79 7.00 14.65 -4.14
N ASN A 80 6.19 15.36 -3.33
CA ASN A 80 5.63 14.81 -2.11
C ASN A 80 4.83 13.53 -2.36
N LEU A 81 3.95 13.53 -3.35
CA LEU A 81 3.16 12.36 -3.73
C LEU A 81 4.05 11.20 -4.20
N ILE A 82 5.03 11.51 -5.05
CA ILE A 82 5.93 10.53 -5.64
C ILE A 82 6.77 9.86 -4.55
N ASN A 83 7.43 10.64 -3.70
CA ASN A 83 8.32 10.14 -2.65
C ASN A 83 7.59 9.30 -1.60
N MET A 84 6.35 9.65 -1.26
CA MET A 84 5.54 8.85 -0.36
C MET A 84 5.23 7.46 -0.91
N ILE A 85 4.99 7.33 -2.22
CA ILE A 85 4.60 6.07 -2.86
C ILE A 85 5.81 5.21 -3.21
N GLU A 86 6.90 5.79 -3.69
CA GLU A 86 8.05 5.08 -4.24
C GLU A 86 8.65 4.05 -3.27
N HIS A 87 8.65 4.36 -1.98
CA HIS A 87 9.28 3.53 -0.95
C HIS A 87 8.29 2.80 -0.04
N VAL A 88 7.00 2.74 -0.39
CA VAL A 88 6.00 2.11 0.47
C VAL A 88 6.29 0.63 0.73
N ASP A 89 6.91 -0.07 -0.22
CA ASP A 89 7.29 -1.48 -0.07
C ASP A 89 8.65 -1.66 0.66
N ASN A 90 9.41 -0.59 0.85
CA ASN A 90 10.66 -0.57 1.60
C ASN A 90 10.85 0.76 2.32
N VAL A 91 10.11 0.96 3.38
CA VAL A 91 10.06 2.21 4.17
C VAL A 91 11.43 2.64 4.70
N SER A 92 12.38 1.71 4.84
CA SER A 92 13.74 2.04 5.28
C SER A 92 14.53 2.91 4.28
N LYS A 93 14.11 2.91 3.00
CA LYS A 93 14.70 3.73 1.93
C LYS A 93 14.07 5.10 1.80
N ALA A 94 12.96 5.37 2.48
CA ALA A 94 12.32 6.67 2.45
C ALA A 94 13.16 7.71 3.18
N ASP A 95 13.28 8.91 2.60
CA ASP A 95 13.89 10.05 3.25
C ASP A 95 13.15 10.41 4.54
N ASP A 96 13.86 10.93 5.54
CA ASP A 96 13.30 11.22 6.87
C ASP A 96 12.06 12.13 6.81
N GLU A 97 12.05 13.08 5.86
CA GLU A 97 10.92 13.98 5.62
C GLU A 97 9.62 13.23 5.27
N TYR A 98 9.73 12.14 4.49
CA TYR A 98 8.56 11.38 3.99
C TYR A 98 8.30 10.12 4.80
N LYS A 99 9.22 9.71 5.66
CA LYS A 99 9.21 8.41 6.34
C LYS A 99 7.91 8.13 7.11
N LYS A 100 7.44 9.10 7.90
CA LYS A 100 6.17 8.94 8.63
C LYS A 100 4.99 8.73 7.68
N LYS A 101 4.94 9.48 6.58
CA LYS A 101 3.86 9.39 5.58
C LYS A 101 3.92 8.05 4.83
N THR A 102 5.11 7.62 4.45
CA THR A 102 5.35 6.30 3.82
C THR A 102 4.97 5.15 4.76
N GLN A 103 5.28 5.25 6.06
CA GLN A 103 4.85 4.29 7.08
C GLN A 103 3.32 4.18 7.16
N ILE A 104 2.63 5.31 7.13
CA ILE A 104 1.15 5.33 7.12
C ILE A 104 0.61 4.66 5.87
N LEU A 105 1.18 4.94 4.69
CA LEU A 105 0.78 4.28 3.44
C LEU A 105 1.02 2.77 3.47
N ASP A 106 2.15 2.32 4.02
CA ASP A 106 2.44 0.89 4.18
C ASP A 106 1.42 0.19 5.10
N VAL A 107 1.03 0.82 6.20
CA VAL A 107 -0.03 0.30 7.07
C VAL A 107 -1.37 0.21 6.33
N ILE A 108 -1.75 1.26 5.59
CA ILE A 108 -2.99 1.28 4.80
C ILE A 108 -2.97 0.20 3.72
N LYS A 109 -1.88 0.10 2.96
CA LYS A 109 -1.68 -0.90 1.91
C LYS A 109 -1.79 -2.32 2.47
N THR A 110 -1.20 -2.55 3.64
CA THR A 110 -1.24 -3.86 4.31
C THR A 110 -2.65 -4.22 4.76
N ALA A 111 -3.39 -3.30 5.39
CA ALA A 111 -4.78 -3.55 5.80
C ALA A 111 -5.72 -3.77 4.61
N ALA A 112 -5.54 -2.99 3.55
CA ALA A 112 -6.35 -3.05 2.32
C ALA A 112 -5.69 -3.89 1.21
N TYR A 113 -4.91 -4.91 1.58
CA TYR A 113 -4.18 -5.73 0.62
C TYR A 113 -5.12 -6.33 -0.43
N VAL A 114 -4.76 -6.16 -1.70
CA VAL A 114 -5.67 -6.37 -2.84
C VAL A 114 -6.26 -7.78 -2.93
N LYS A 115 -5.54 -8.80 -2.46
CA LYS A 115 -6.01 -10.19 -2.50
C LYS A 115 -7.19 -10.44 -1.54
N GLU A 116 -7.10 -9.89 -0.33
CA GLU A 116 -8.09 -10.08 0.74
C GLU A 116 -8.18 -8.82 1.62
N PRO A 117 -8.77 -7.73 1.10
CA PRO A 117 -8.84 -6.46 1.84
C PRO A 117 -9.57 -6.66 3.18
N LEU A 118 -8.96 -6.15 4.24
CA LEU A 118 -9.51 -6.17 5.60
C LEU A 118 -9.78 -7.57 6.17
N SER A 119 -9.13 -8.62 5.64
CA SER A 119 -9.13 -9.94 6.28
C SER A 119 -8.46 -9.86 7.65
N ASP A 120 -8.83 -10.77 8.56
CA ASP A 120 -8.26 -10.82 9.91
C ASP A 120 -6.73 -10.87 9.89
N GLU A 121 -6.15 -11.65 8.97
CA GLU A 121 -4.71 -11.77 8.78
C GLU A 121 -4.07 -10.43 8.37
N ASN A 122 -4.66 -9.74 7.40
CA ASN A 122 -4.13 -8.45 6.92
C ASN A 122 -4.32 -7.34 7.94
N VAL A 123 -5.40 -7.37 8.71
CA VAL A 123 -5.63 -6.45 9.84
C VAL A 123 -4.58 -6.67 10.92
N GLU A 124 -4.30 -7.92 11.29
CA GLU A 124 -3.26 -8.24 12.29
C GLU A 124 -1.87 -7.77 11.82
N LYS A 125 -1.51 -8.03 10.56
CA LYS A 125 -0.26 -7.55 9.96
C LYS A 125 -0.18 -6.02 9.98
N ALA A 126 -1.24 -5.32 9.66
CA ALA A 126 -1.28 -3.86 9.66
C ALA A 126 -1.14 -3.29 11.07
N LEU A 127 -1.81 -3.88 12.08
CA LEU A 127 -1.67 -3.50 13.48
C LEU A 127 -0.24 -3.73 13.99
N LYS A 128 0.39 -4.84 13.61
CA LYS A 128 1.79 -5.13 13.94
C LYS A 128 2.74 -4.08 13.35
N LYS A 129 2.57 -3.75 12.06
CA LYS A 129 3.35 -2.67 11.42
C LYS A 129 3.13 -1.33 12.10
N ALA A 130 1.88 -0.96 12.38
CA ALA A 130 1.55 0.27 13.08
C ALA A 130 2.24 0.36 14.46
N SER A 131 2.28 -0.76 15.20
CA SER A 131 3.00 -0.85 16.48
C SER A 131 4.50 -0.65 16.31
N ILE A 132 5.12 -1.29 15.31
CA ILE A 132 6.55 -1.14 15.01
C ILE A 132 6.90 0.33 14.67
N TYR A 133 6.00 1.00 13.96
CA TYR A 133 6.18 2.42 13.58
C TYR A 133 5.81 3.41 14.69
N GLY A 134 5.33 2.92 15.86
CA GLY A 134 4.97 3.76 17.01
C GLY A 134 3.60 4.41 16.91
N PHE A 135 2.72 3.94 16.01
CA PHE A 135 1.35 4.44 15.91
C PHE A 135 0.42 3.80 16.94
N ASP A 136 -0.64 4.53 17.33
CA ASP A 136 -1.67 4.01 18.24
C ASP A 136 -2.52 2.94 17.54
N THR A 137 -2.27 1.70 17.92
CA THR A 137 -2.95 0.52 17.36
C THR A 137 -4.41 0.43 17.77
N LYS A 138 -4.81 1.02 18.91
CA LYS A 138 -6.22 1.01 19.36
C LYS A 138 -7.08 1.88 18.44
N VAL A 139 -6.57 3.08 18.12
CA VAL A 139 -7.25 4.00 17.19
C VAL A 139 -7.35 3.39 15.80
N LEU A 140 -6.27 2.76 15.31
CA LEU A 140 -6.27 2.06 14.03
C LEU A 140 -7.28 0.90 14.02
N LYS A 141 -7.28 0.05 15.05
CA LYS A 141 -8.21 -1.07 15.17
C LYS A 141 -9.67 -0.60 15.15
N THR A 142 -9.99 0.43 15.94
CA THR A 142 -11.34 1.01 15.96
C THR A 142 -11.76 1.52 14.57
N ALA A 143 -10.84 2.18 13.86
CA ALA A 143 -11.11 2.68 12.50
C ALA A 143 -11.38 1.54 11.50
N ILE A 144 -10.61 0.44 11.58
CA ILE A 144 -10.80 -0.75 10.74
C ILE A 144 -12.12 -1.43 11.06
N THR A 145 -12.44 -1.68 12.32
CA THR A 145 -13.72 -2.29 12.72
C THR A 145 -14.92 -1.47 12.24
N THR A 146 -14.87 -0.14 12.42
CA THR A 146 -15.91 0.76 11.90
C THR A 146 -16.07 0.65 10.39
N LEU A 147 -14.98 0.46 9.65
CA LEU A 147 -15.04 0.29 8.19
C LEU A 147 -15.62 -1.08 7.82
N GLN A 148 -15.23 -2.15 8.51
CA GLN A 148 -15.75 -3.50 8.31
C GLN A 148 -17.29 -3.54 8.57
N ASP A 149 -17.75 -2.93 9.64
CA ASP A 149 -19.19 -2.84 9.98
C ASP A 149 -19.95 -2.12 8.87
N ARG A 150 -19.47 -0.98 8.37
CA ARG A 150 -20.12 -0.26 7.25
C ARG A 150 -20.21 -1.09 5.98
N LEU A 151 -19.16 -1.84 5.65
CA LEU A 151 -19.14 -2.70 4.46
C LEU A 151 -20.09 -3.91 4.60
N LEU A 152 -20.41 -4.33 5.82
CA LEU A 152 -21.41 -5.38 6.08
C LEU A 152 -22.83 -4.83 5.96
N ASP A 153 -23.06 -3.58 6.39
CA ASP A 153 -24.37 -2.92 6.34
C ASP A 153 -24.79 -2.53 4.90
N GLU A 154 -23.83 -2.42 3.97
CA GLU A 154 -24.09 -2.11 2.55
C GLU A 154 -24.42 -3.35 1.68
N LYS A 155 -24.37 -4.55 2.23
CA LYS A 155 -24.70 -5.82 1.54
C LYS A 155 -26.13 -6.26 1.83
#